data_3093ae0cd8cce2dab72515e3220a89f3
#
_entry.id   3093ae0cd8cce2dab72515e3220a89f3
#
_cell.length_a   1.000
_cell.length_b   1.000
_cell.length_c   1.000
_cell.angle_alpha   90.00
_cell.angle_beta   90.00
_cell.angle_gamma   90.00
#
_symmetry.space_group_name_H-M   'P 1'
#
loop_
_entity.id
_entity.type
_entity.pdbx_description
1 polymer ?
#
loop_
_entity_poly.entity_id
_entity_poly.type
_entity_poly.pdbx_seq_one_letter_code
_entity_poly.pdbx_strand_id
1 'polypeptide(L)'
;MRNTFGNLFTLTTFGESHGVAVGGVIDGFPAGIEIDMDFVQSELNRRRPGQSHITTSRNEADKVEFLSGVFEGKSTGTPIGFEVRNTNQHSQDYENMRCLFRPSHADYTYHEKYGIRDHRGGGRSSARITIARCVGGALAKLALRQLGISVTAYTSQVGNIALDRDYHKYDLNTIEDNIVRCPDQEKAKEMEDLIASVKAEGDTIGGVIACVIKGCPVGLGEPEFDKLHAQLGAAMLGINAVKGFEYGEGFEGVTTRGSEQNDVFAPADSSSANAVTPTDGKDITTMTNHSGGIQGGISNGQDIYFRVAFKPVATILTEQHTVDLEGNPTLLKARGRHDPCVLPRAVPVVEAMAAMVILDNYLLNKTMKL
;
A
#
# COMPACT_ATOMS: atom_id res chain seq x y z
N MET A 1 19.58 0.53 -11.25
CA MET A 1 18.11 0.66 -11.22
C MET A 1 17.55 -0.46 -10.36
N ARG A 2 16.63 -0.16 -9.46
CA ARG A 2 16.10 -1.17 -8.52
C ARG A 2 14.64 -1.46 -8.87
N ASN A 3 14.37 -2.66 -9.40
CA ASN A 3 13.03 -3.17 -9.66
C ASN A 3 12.66 -4.35 -8.73
N THR A 4 13.50 -4.59 -7.72
CA THR A 4 13.35 -5.62 -6.70
C THR A 4 13.16 -4.95 -5.35
N PHE A 5 12.19 -5.43 -4.59
CA PHE A 5 11.87 -5.06 -3.20
C PHE A 5 12.17 -6.25 -2.30
N GLY A 6 12.57 -5.99 -1.03
CA GLY A 6 12.84 -7.00 -0.02
C GLY A 6 14.30 -7.46 0.01
N ASN A 7 14.65 -8.28 0.99
CA ASN A 7 15.97 -8.85 1.25
C ASN A 7 15.98 -10.37 1.08
N LEU A 8 15.27 -11.12 1.94
CA LEU A 8 15.06 -12.57 1.81
C LEU A 8 13.79 -12.88 1.02
N PHE A 9 12.65 -12.32 1.46
CA PHE A 9 11.43 -12.34 0.66
C PHE A 9 11.50 -11.21 -0.35
N THR A 10 11.75 -11.53 -1.61
CA THR A 10 11.93 -10.50 -2.64
C THR A 10 10.83 -10.54 -3.69
N LEU A 11 10.49 -9.36 -4.21
CA LEU A 11 9.60 -9.20 -5.35
C LEU A 11 10.29 -8.37 -6.44
N THR A 12 10.60 -8.97 -7.57
CA THR A 12 11.04 -8.27 -8.78
C THR A 12 9.85 -8.08 -9.71
N THR A 13 9.57 -6.83 -10.13
CA THR A 13 8.41 -6.50 -10.96
C THR A 13 8.80 -6.09 -12.37
N PHE A 14 7.96 -6.41 -13.36
CA PHE A 14 8.08 -6.01 -14.75
C PHE A 14 6.74 -5.57 -15.35
N GLY A 15 6.78 -5.03 -16.57
CA GLY A 15 5.61 -4.60 -17.32
C GLY A 15 5.20 -3.14 -17.09
N GLU A 16 4.37 -2.62 -17.98
CA GLU A 16 3.87 -1.24 -18.03
C GLU A 16 2.34 -1.22 -18.16
N SER A 17 1.76 -0.03 -17.90
CA SER A 17 0.29 0.14 -17.90
C SER A 17 -0.38 -0.13 -19.25
N HIS A 18 0.35 0.04 -20.36
CA HIS A 18 -0.10 -0.17 -21.75
C HIS A 18 0.76 -1.20 -22.49
N GLY A 19 1.59 -1.96 -21.77
CA GLY A 19 2.27 -3.17 -22.27
C GLY A 19 1.31 -4.35 -22.36
N VAL A 20 1.84 -5.52 -22.73
CA VAL A 20 1.07 -6.78 -22.86
C VAL A 20 0.56 -7.26 -21.50
N ALA A 21 1.42 -7.19 -20.49
CA ALA A 21 1.15 -7.67 -19.13
C ALA A 21 1.92 -6.85 -18.09
N VAL A 22 1.52 -6.98 -16.84
CA VAL A 22 2.32 -6.66 -15.66
C VAL A 22 2.52 -7.94 -14.87
N GLY A 23 3.69 -8.13 -14.26
CA GLY A 23 3.97 -9.35 -13.51
C GLY A 23 5.17 -9.19 -12.60
N GLY A 24 5.62 -10.32 -12.09
CA GLY A 24 6.78 -10.36 -11.23
C GLY A 24 7.31 -11.75 -10.97
N VAL A 25 8.43 -11.78 -10.27
CA VAL A 25 9.02 -12.98 -9.69
C VAL A 25 9.16 -12.73 -8.19
N ILE A 26 8.59 -13.62 -7.40
CA ILE A 26 8.75 -13.66 -5.95
C ILE A 26 9.76 -14.75 -5.64
N ASP A 27 10.79 -14.41 -4.88
CA ASP A 27 11.81 -15.36 -4.42
C ASP A 27 11.91 -15.32 -2.89
N GLY A 28 12.45 -16.38 -2.29
CA GLY A 28 12.56 -16.52 -0.84
C GLY A 28 11.24 -16.76 -0.11
N PHE A 29 10.16 -17.10 -0.82
CA PHE A 29 8.90 -17.49 -0.19
C PHE A 29 8.99 -18.90 0.40
N PRO A 30 8.61 -19.13 1.68
CA PRO A 30 8.75 -20.43 2.33
C PRO A 30 8.01 -21.56 1.58
N ALA A 31 8.58 -22.75 1.54
CA ALA A 31 7.96 -23.94 0.98
C ALA A 31 6.80 -24.44 1.86
N GLY A 32 5.81 -25.10 1.24
CA GLY A 32 4.71 -25.78 1.91
C GLY A 32 3.55 -24.88 2.35
N ILE A 33 3.61 -23.57 2.04
CA ILE A 33 2.47 -22.66 2.28
C ILE A 33 1.38 -22.97 1.27
N GLU A 34 0.17 -23.18 1.76
CA GLU A 34 -1.03 -23.33 0.92
C GLU A 34 -1.34 -22.02 0.18
N ILE A 35 -1.43 -22.09 -1.14
CA ILE A 35 -1.74 -20.95 -2.00
C ILE A 35 -3.25 -20.95 -2.28
N ASP A 36 -3.96 -20.23 -1.42
CA ASP A 36 -5.40 -19.97 -1.61
C ASP A 36 -5.58 -18.98 -2.78
N MET A 37 -5.89 -19.51 -3.95
CA MET A 37 -6.06 -18.72 -5.18
C MET A 37 -7.25 -17.77 -5.12
N ASP A 38 -8.32 -18.15 -4.41
CA ASP A 38 -9.49 -17.29 -4.24
C ASP A 38 -9.15 -16.10 -3.37
N PHE A 39 -8.37 -16.31 -2.32
CA PHE A 39 -7.85 -15.23 -1.50
C PHE A 39 -6.92 -14.31 -2.30
N VAL A 40 -5.95 -14.84 -3.05
CA VAL A 40 -5.06 -14.03 -3.89
C VAL A 40 -5.86 -13.21 -4.88
N GLN A 41 -6.85 -13.81 -5.55
CA GLN A 41 -7.69 -13.08 -6.50
C GLN A 41 -8.59 -12.05 -5.80
N SER A 42 -9.06 -12.31 -4.58
CA SER A 42 -9.83 -11.34 -3.79
C SER A 42 -9.03 -10.07 -3.49
N GLU A 43 -7.76 -10.20 -3.11
CA GLU A 43 -6.85 -9.07 -2.89
C GLU A 43 -6.63 -8.24 -4.17
N LEU A 44 -6.54 -8.89 -5.33
CA LEU A 44 -6.48 -8.21 -6.62
C LEU A 44 -7.81 -7.52 -6.96
N ASN A 45 -8.94 -8.15 -6.65
CA ASN A 45 -10.27 -7.56 -6.83
C ASN A 45 -10.48 -6.30 -5.99
N ARG A 46 -9.94 -6.25 -4.77
CA ARG A 46 -9.93 -5.05 -3.92
C ARG A 46 -9.15 -3.89 -4.56
N ARG A 47 -8.12 -4.18 -5.35
CA ARG A 47 -7.27 -3.18 -6.02
C ARG A 47 -7.77 -2.80 -7.42
N ARG A 48 -8.44 -3.69 -8.15
CA ARG A 48 -8.78 -3.50 -9.57
C ARG A 48 -9.50 -2.17 -9.86
N PRO A 49 -9.42 -1.63 -11.09
CA PRO A 49 -10.23 -0.49 -11.49
C PRO A 49 -11.69 -0.87 -11.71
N GLY A 50 -12.59 0.13 -11.77
CA GLY A 50 -13.99 -0.10 -12.11
C GLY A 50 -14.84 -0.75 -11.02
N GLN A 51 -14.45 -0.60 -9.75
CA GLN A 51 -15.13 -1.24 -8.60
C GLN A 51 -16.42 -0.53 -8.23
N SER A 52 -16.50 0.77 -8.44
CA SER A 52 -17.61 1.60 -7.99
C SER A 52 -17.72 2.89 -8.80
N HIS A 53 -18.81 3.63 -8.60
CA HIS A 53 -19.03 4.92 -9.26
C HIS A 53 -18.03 6.02 -8.83
N ILE A 54 -17.35 5.89 -7.69
CA ILE A 54 -16.30 6.81 -7.24
C ILE A 54 -14.89 6.41 -7.68
N THR A 55 -14.74 5.40 -8.52
CA THR A 55 -13.46 5.00 -9.10
C THR A 55 -13.44 5.23 -10.61
N THR A 56 -12.30 4.95 -11.24
CA THR A 56 -12.16 5.01 -12.71
C THR A 56 -13.14 4.08 -13.41
N SER A 57 -13.61 4.47 -14.59
CA SER A 57 -14.46 3.64 -15.46
C SER A 57 -13.72 2.55 -16.25
N ARG A 58 -12.38 2.48 -16.15
CA ARG A 58 -11.60 1.37 -16.70
C ARG A 58 -12.07 0.06 -16.04
N ASN A 59 -12.22 -1.00 -16.81
CA ASN A 59 -12.64 -2.30 -16.28
C ASN A 59 -11.64 -3.39 -16.69
N GLU A 60 -11.02 -4.02 -15.73
CA GLU A 60 -10.05 -5.12 -15.91
C GLU A 60 -10.37 -6.22 -14.92
N ALA A 61 -10.28 -7.45 -15.34
CA ALA A 61 -10.49 -8.61 -14.46
C ALA A 61 -9.32 -8.81 -13.48
N ASP A 62 -8.13 -8.31 -13.82
CA ASP A 62 -6.87 -8.47 -13.08
C ASP A 62 -6.61 -9.92 -12.64
N LYS A 63 -6.95 -10.88 -13.52
CA LYS A 63 -6.76 -12.32 -13.26
C LYS A 63 -5.29 -12.64 -13.24
N VAL A 64 -4.79 -13.16 -12.11
CA VAL A 64 -3.41 -13.60 -11.98
C VAL A 64 -3.23 -15.03 -12.50
N GLU A 65 -2.10 -15.26 -13.17
CA GLU A 65 -1.64 -16.57 -13.59
C GLU A 65 -0.26 -16.83 -12.96
N PHE A 66 -0.14 -17.92 -12.19
CA PHE A 66 1.16 -18.37 -11.67
C PHE A 66 1.82 -19.28 -12.71
N LEU A 67 3.07 -19.00 -13.02
CA LEU A 67 3.85 -19.67 -14.06
C LEU A 67 4.84 -20.69 -13.48
N SER A 68 5.20 -20.57 -12.20
CA SER A 68 6.16 -21.43 -11.51
C SER A 68 6.00 -21.32 -9.99
N GLY A 69 6.71 -22.18 -9.25
CA GLY A 69 6.86 -22.09 -7.79
C GLY A 69 5.65 -22.60 -7.00
N VAL A 70 4.63 -23.16 -7.66
CA VAL A 70 3.44 -23.75 -7.03
C VAL A 70 3.22 -25.15 -7.56
N PHE A 71 3.03 -26.13 -6.67
CA PHE A 71 2.75 -27.51 -7.00
C PHE A 71 1.65 -28.05 -6.04
N GLU A 72 0.61 -28.66 -6.58
CA GLU A 72 -0.55 -29.18 -5.82
C GLU A 72 -1.12 -28.15 -4.81
N GLY A 73 -1.22 -26.88 -5.23
CA GLY A 73 -1.75 -25.80 -4.41
C GLY A 73 -0.82 -25.29 -3.31
N LYS A 74 0.45 -25.71 -3.26
CA LYS A 74 1.43 -25.29 -2.26
C LYS A 74 2.65 -24.67 -2.90
N SER A 75 3.28 -23.74 -2.18
CA SER A 75 4.59 -23.17 -2.56
C SER A 75 5.68 -24.23 -2.50
N THR A 76 6.58 -24.22 -3.47
CA THR A 76 7.70 -25.16 -3.56
C THR A 76 9.00 -24.67 -2.92
N GLY A 77 9.06 -23.40 -2.50
CA GLY A 77 10.29 -22.75 -2.03
C GLY A 77 11.21 -22.29 -3.17
N THR A 78 10.80 -22.48 -4.42
CA THR A 78 11.49 -21.99 -5.62
C THR A 78 10.81 -20.71 -6.13
N PRO A 79 11.43 -19.93 -7.04
CA PRO A 79 10.84 -18.67 -7.50
C PRO A 79 9.42 -18.81 -8.06
N ILE A 80 8.50 -17.98 -7.57
CA ILE A 80 7.11 -17.91 -8.03
C ILE A 80 7.01 -16.83 -9.10
N GLY A 81 7.00 -17.24 -10.37
CA GLY A 81 6.72 -16.35 -11.49
C GLY A 81 5.22 -16.18 -11.69
N PHE A 82 4.77 -14.95 -11.97
CA PHE A 82 3.36 -14.67 -12.26
C PHE A 82 3.18 -13.52 -13.24
N GLU A 83 2.04 -13.51 -13.93
CA GLU A 83 1.62 -12.40 -14.78
C GLU A 83 0.13 -12.08 -14.65
N VAL A 84 -0.22 -10.84 -15.00
CA VAL A 84 -1.60 -10.35 -15.19
C VAL A 84 -1.66 -9.61 -16.50
N ARG A 85 -2.47 -10.09 -17.44
CA ARG A 85 -2.60 -9.49 -18.79
C ARG A 85 -3.37 -8.18 -18.75
N ASN A 86 -2.94 -7.25 -19.58
CA ASN A 86 -3.68 -6.02 -19.86
C ASN A 86 -4.70 -6.31 -20.98
N THR A 87 -5.99 -6.06 -20.74
CA THR A 87 -7.07 -6.40 -21.69
C THR A 87 -7.92 -5.20 -22.11
N ASN A 88 -7.88 -4.09 -21.35
CA ASN A 88 -8.73 -2.91 -21.57
C ASN A 88 -7.95 -1.58 -21.57
N GLN A 89 -6.78 -1.57 -22.20
CA GLN A 89 -6.01 -0.34 -22.43
C GLN A 89 -6.50 0.41 -23.66
N HIS A 90 -6.72 1.73 -23.56
CA HIS A 90 -7.07 2.61 -24.65
C HIS A 90 -5.92 3.58 -24.91
N SER A 91 -4.94 3.15 -25.70
CA SER A 91 -3.73 3.94 -25.98
C SER A 91 -4.00 5.22 -26.75
N GLN A 92 -5.08 5.27 -27.53
CA GLN A 92 -5.49 6.45 -28.30
C GLN A 92 -5.90 7.64 -27.42
N ASP A 93 -6.36 7.39 -26.18
CA ASP A 93 -6.75 8.44 -25.24
C ASP A 93 -5.56 9.34 -24.82
N TYR A 94 -4.34 8.91 -25.11
CA TYR A 94 -3.10 9.58 -24.72
C TYR A 94 -2.37 10.30 -25.87
N GLU A 95 -2.90 10.27 -27.09
CA GLU A 95 -2.21 10.85 -28.25
C GLU A 95 -2.05 12.38 -28.12
N ASN A 96 -3.04 13.07 -27.56
CA ASN A 96 -2.97 14.50 -27.29
C ASN A 96 -1.93 14.89 -26.20
N MET A 97 -1.39 13.90 -25.48
CA MET A 97 -0.35 14.09 -24.43
C MET A 97 1.04 13.68 -24.92
N ARG A 98 1.18 13.29 -26.19
CA ARG A 98 2.43 12.80 -26.76
C ARG A 98 3.56 13.82 -26.66
N CYS A 99 3.25 15.08 -26.99
CA CYS A 99 4.22 16.18 -27.01
C CYS A 99 4.09 17.14 -25.83
N LEU A 100 3.34 16.76 -24.77
CA LEU A 100 3.08 17.62 -23.62
C LEU A 100 3.51 16.94 -22.32
N PHE A 101 3.79 17.74 -21.29
CA PHE A 101 4.05 17.24 -19.94
C PHE A 101 2.83 17.51 -19.04
N ARG A 102 2.22 16.46 -18.50
CA ARG A 102 1.13 16.62 -17.52
C ARG A 102 1.64 17.23 -16.22
N PRO A 103 1.00 18.29 -15.70
CA PRO A 103 1.37 18.87 -14.41
C PRO A 103 1.39 17.81 -13.30
N SER A 104 2.41 17.83 -12.45
CA SER A 104 2.61 16.88 -11.33
C SER A 104 2.64 15.39 -11.70
N HIS A 105 2.74 15.05 -13.00
CA HIS A 105 2.94 13.67 -13.48
C HIS A 105 4.42 13.38 -13.75
N ALA A 106 4.78 12.12 -13.90
CA ALA A 106 6.16 11.70 -14.15
C ALA A 106 6.65 11.94 -15.60
N ASP A 107 5.86 12.56 -16.47
CA ASP A 107 6.16 12.69 -17.90
C ASP A 107 7.50 13.38 -18.16
N TYR A 108 7.71 14.56 -17.58
CA TYR A 108 8.95 15.32 -17.70
C TYR A 108 10.15 14.57 -17.13
N THR A 109 10.03 14.07 -15.90
CA THR A 109 11.13 13.38 -15.22
C THR A 109 11.53 12.07 -15.90
N TYR A 110 10.58 11.38 -16.56
CA TYR A 110 10.88 10.20 -17.38
C TYR A 110 11.60 10.59 -18.67
N HIS A 111 11.14 11.66 -19.34
CA HIS A 111 11.77 12.17 -20.57
C HIS A 111 13.22 12.52 -20.32
N GLU A 112 13.49 13.34 -19.30
CA GLU A 112 14.83 13.76 -18.94
C GLU A 112 15.73 12.61 -18.49
N LYS A 113 15.19 11.67 -17.73
CA LYS A 113 15.99 10.59 -17.16
C LYS A 113 16.40 9.53 -18.17
N TYR A 114 15.49 9.17 -19.09
CA TYR A 114 15.68 8.04 -19.99
C TYR A 114 15.87 8.44 -21.44
N GLY A 115 15.65 9.70 -21.83
CA GLY A 115 15.70 10.18 -23.21
C GLY A 115 14.58 9.65 -24.10
N ILE A 116 13.73 8.76 -23.57
CA ILE A 116 12.57 8.18 -24.25
C ILE A 116 11.42 8.00 -23.26
N ARG A 117 10.21 8.28 -23.71
CA ARG A 117 8.98 8.11 -22.93
C ARG A 117 7.90 7.43 -23.80
N ASP A 118 7.35 6.33 -23.29
CA ASP A 118 6.08 5.84 -23.82
C ASP A 118 4.95 6.74 -23.32
N HIS A 119 4.38 7.55 -24.19
CA HIS A 119 3.32 8.51 -23.88
C HIS A 119 1.98 7.84 -23.56
N ARG A 120 1.81 6.55 -23.90
CA ARG A 120 0.59 5.79 -23.71
C ARG A 120 0.38 5.45 -22.24
N GLY A 121 -0.12 6.37 -21.46
CA GLY A 121 -0.36 6.22 -20.03
C GLY A 121 0.83 6.62 -19.13
N GLY A 122 0.99 5.97 -17.98
CA GLY A 122 2.03 6.29 -17.01
C GLY A 122 3.19 5.30 -16.97
N GLY A 123 3.22 4.30 -17.87
CA GLY A 123 4.28 3.27 -17.88
C GLY A 123 4.47 2.61 -16.53
N ARG A 124 5.72 2.57 -16.04
CA ARG A 124 6.10 2.08 -14.70
C ARG A 124 5.68 3.01 -13.55
N SER A 125 5.35 4.28 -13.81
CA SER A 125 4.82 5.20 -12.81
C SER A 125 3.30 5.09 -12.62
N SER A 126 2.64 4.25 -13.40
CA SER A 126 1.19 4.03 -13.32
C SER A 126 0.81 3.23 -12.07
N ALA A 127 -0.37 3.54 -11.49
CA ALA A 127 -0.98 2.70 -10.45
C ALA A 127 -1.26 1.26 -10.91
N ARG A 128 -1.24 0.96 -12.22
CA ARG A 128 -1.39 -0.38 -12.78
C ARG A 128 -0.34 -1.36 -12.26
N ILE A 129 0.91 -0.92 -12.10
CA ILE A 129 2.01 -1.80 -11.64
C ILE A 129 1.83 -2.29 -10.19
N THR A 130 0.96 -1.66 -9.41
CA THR A 130 0.69 -2.09 -8.03
C THR A 130 0.01 -3.46 -7.96
N ILE A 131 -0.51 -4.00 -9.08
CA ILE A 131 -0.97 -5.39 -9.18
C ILE A 131 0.09 -6.35 -8.67
N ALA A 132 1.32 -6.24 -9.15
CA ALA A 132 2.41 -7.12 -8.74
C ALA A 132 2.70 -7.03 -7.23
N ARG A 133 2.55 -5.83 -6.63
CA ARG A 133 2.68 -5.64 -5.18
C ARG A 133 1.55 -6.36 -4.42
N CYS A 134 0.31 -6.30 -4.93
CA CYS A 134 -0.82 -6.99 -4.31
C CYS A 134 -0.67 -8.53 -4.40
N VAL A 135 -0.12 -9.08 -5.49
CA VAL A 135 0.19 -10.51 -5.56
C VAL A 135 1.23 -10.89 -4.50
N GLY A 136 2.36 -10.18 -4.43
CA GLY A 136 3.38 -10.41 -3.41
C GLY A 136 2.85 -10.27 -1.99
N GLY A 137 2.03 -9.23 -1.76
CA GLY A 137 1.38 -9.00 -0.47
C GLY A 137 0.34 -10.06 -0.09
N ALA A 138 -0.42 -10.58 -1.06
CA ALA A 138 -1.37 -11.68 -0.83
C ALA A 138 -0.63 -12.94 -0.37
N LEU A 139 0.46 -13.32 -1.04
CA LEU A 139 1.29 -14.44 -0.60
C LEU A 139 1.90 -14.18 0.78
N ALA A 140 2.42 -12.98 1.03
CA ALA A 140 2.95 -12.61 2.34
C ALA A 140 1.87 -12.73 3.43
N LYS A 141 0.63 -12.27 3.19
CA LYS A 141 -0.49 -12.42 4.12
C LYS A 141 -0.84 -13.89 4.39
N LEU A 142 -0.78 -14.78 3.38
CA LEU A 142 -1.01 -16.22 3.59
C LEU A 142 0.03 -16.83 4.54
N ALA A 143 1.29 -16.47 4.42
CA ALA A 143 2.34 -16.90 5.33
C ALA A 143 2.16 -16.30 6.74
N LEU A 144 1.87 -15.00 6.82
CA LEU A 144 1.69 -14.28 8.10
C LEU A 144 0.48 -14.80 8.89
N ARG A 145 -0.61 -15.22 8.22
CA ARG A 145 -1.78 -15.84 8.88
C ARG A 145 -1.41 -17.09 9.68
N GLN A 146 -0.48 -17.91 9.18
CA GLN A 146 0.01 -19.10 9.91
C GLN A 146 0.78 -18.73 11.18
N LEU A 147 1.25 -17.49 11.26
CA LEU A 147 1.98 -16.94 12.40
C LEU A 147 1.09 -16.13 13.34
N GLY A 148 -0.22 -16.06 13.09
CA GLY A 148 -1.15 -15.23 13.85
C GLY A 148 -0.99 -13.72 13.62
N ILE A 149 -0.28 -13.32 12.55
CA ILE A 149 -0.05 -11.91 12.22
C ILE A 149 -1.09 -11.45 11.17
N SER A 150 -1.77 -10.34 11.45
CA SER A 150 -2.73 -9.71 10.55
C SER A 150 -2.31 -8.29 10.18
N VAL A 151 -2.64 -7.88 8.95
CA VAL A 151 -2.38 -6.53 8.42
C VAL A 151 -3.68 -6.00 7.86
N THR A 152 -4.17 -4.90 8.42
CA THR A 152 -5.43 -4.27 8.02
C THR A 152 -5.21 -2.79 7.78
N ALA A 153 -5.60 -2.29 6.61
CA ALA A 153 -5.57 -0.86 6.31
C ALA A 153 -6.96 -0.36 5.95
N TYR A 154 -7.20 0.92 6.16
CA TYR A 154 -8.48 1.56 5.91
C TYR A 154 -8.31 3.03 5.54
N THR A 155 -9.31 3.59 4.85
CA THR A 155 -9.36 5.01 4.57
C THR A 155 -9.72 5.76 5.86
N SER A 156 -8.77 6.53 6.38
CA SER A 156 -8.96 7.31 7.61
C SER A 156 -9.28 8.78 7.36
N GLN A 157 -9.02 9.27 6.13
CA GLN A 157 -9.33 10.67 5.76
C GLN A 157 -9.48 10.81 4.25
N VAL A 158 -10.46 11.61 3.80
CA VAL A 158 -10.59 12.11 2.43
C VAL A 158 -10.77 13.62 2.49
N GLY A 159 -9.87 14.37 1.86
CA GLY A 159 -9.87 15.83 1.97
C GLY A 159 -9.83 16.28 3.43
N ASN A 160 -10.84 16.99 3.86
CA ASN A 160 -11.00 17.49 5.25
C ASN A 160 -11.87 16.60 6.14
N ILE A 161 -12.47 15.53 5.61
CA ILE A 161 -13.27 14.57 6.37
C ILE A 161 -12.35 13.51 6.92
N ALA A 162 -12.17 13.46 8.24
CA ALA A 162 -11.23 12.57 8.91
C ALA A 162 -11.90 11.80 10.05
N LEU A 163 -11.40 10.60 10.30
CA LEU A 163 -11.66 9.81 11.50
C LEU A 163 -10.81 10.29 12.67
N ASP A 164 -11.19 9.87 13.88
CA ASP A 164 -10.29 9.92 15.03
C ASP A 164 -9.07 9.04 14.76
N ARG A 165 -7.91 9.40 15.33
CA ARG A 165 -6.67 8.66 15.15
C ARG A 165 -6.63 7.35 15.92
N ASP A 166 -7.35 7.28 17.01
CA ASP A 166 -7.44 6.08 17.83
C ASP A 166 -8.24 4.99 17.11
N TYR A 167 -7.52 4.06 16.50
CA TYR A 167 -8.11 2.96 15.74
C TYR A 167 -8.93 1.98 16.61
N HIS A 168 -8.75 1.98 17.94
CA HIS A 168 -9.54 1.14 18.85
C HIS A 168 -11.03 1.55 18.91
N LYS A 169 -11.35 2.76 18.46
CA LYS A 169 -12.74 3.24 18.38
C LYS A 169 -13.55 2.58 17.26
N TYR A 170 -12.91 1.82 16.37
CA TYR A 170 -13.51 1.30 15.15
C TYR A 170 -13.42 -0.21 15.05
N ASP A 171 -14.47 -0.85 14.54
CA ASP A 171 -14.42 -2.25 14.12
C ASP A 171 -13.80 -2.35 12.73
N LEU A 172 -12.53 -2.76 12.66
CA LEU A 172 -11.81 -2.88 11.41
C LEU A 172 -12.28 -4.06 10.53
N ASN A 173 -13.19 -4.92 11.01
CA ASN A 173 -13.80 -5.95 10.18
C ASN A 173 -14.85 -5.39 9.22
N THR A 174 -15.34 -4.18 9.45
CA THR A 174 -16.39 -3.53 8.64
C THR A 174 -15.85 -2.67 7.49
N ILE A 175 -14.54 -2.64 7.26
CA ILE A 175 -13.92 -1.77 6.23
C ILE A 175 -14.38 -2.08 4.80
N GLU A 176 -14.76 -3.31 4.51
CA GLU A 176 -15.26 -3.71 3.18
C GLU A 176 -16.79 -3.52 3.02
N ASP A 177 -17.51 -3.08 4.05
CA ASP A 177 -18.96 -2.88 4.01
C ASP A 177 -19.36 -1.64 3.19
N ASN A 178 -18.38 -0.81 2.81
CA ASN A 178 -18.60 0.36 1.96
C ASN A 178 -17.47 0.53 0.92
N ILE A 179 -17.78 1.27 -0.14
CA ILE A 179 -16.88 1.45 -1.29
C ILE A 179 -15.68 2.36 -1.01
N VAL A 180 -15.68 3.10 0.09
CA VAL A 180 -14.57 3.97 0.52
C VAL A 180 -13.54 3.19 1.32
N ARG A 181 -13.94 2.05 1.92
CA ARG A 181 -13.15 1.25 2.87
C ARG A 181 -12.83 2.01 4.14
N CYS A 182 -13.85 2.62 4.72
CA CYS A 182 -13.79 3.35 5.98
C CYS A 182 -14.59 2.58 7.05
N PRO A 183 -14.06 2.34 8.27
CA PRO A 183 -14.76 1.56 9.30
C PRO A 183 -15.92 2.31 9.97
N ASP A 184 -16.05 3.62 9.76
CA ASP A 184 -17.15 4.44 10.23
C ASP A 184 -18.11 4.70 9.07
N GLN A 185 -19.36 4.21 9.17
CA GLN A 185 -20.33 4.26 8.08
C GLN A 185 -20.84 5.68 7.80
N GLU A 186 -20.95 6.56 8.81
CA GLU A 186 -21.37 7.95 8.61
C GLU A 186 -20.24 8.72 7.88
N LYS A 187 -19.03 8.59 8.35
CA LYS A 187 -17.86 9.20 7.70
C LYS A 187 -17.60 8.60 6.30
N ALA A 188 -17.84 7.30 6.11
CA ALA A 188 -17.78 6.68 4.79
C ALA A 188 -18.73 7.35 3.80
N LYS A 189 -19.96 7.65 4.23
CA LYS A 189 -20.95 8.34 3.39
C LYS A 189 -20.52 9.77 3.06
N GLU A 190 -20.06 10.54 4.06
CA GLU A 190 -19.55 11.89 3.84
C GLU A 190 -18.37 11.89 2.84
N MET A 191 -17.43 10.94 2.98
CA MET A 191 -16.28 10.79 2.08
C MET A 191 -16.70 10.39 0.66
N GLU A 192 -17.68 9.49 0.52
CA GLU A 192 -18.23 9.08 -0.77
C GLU A 192 -18.85 10.27 -1.49
N ASP A 193 -19.69 11.06 -0.80
CA ASP A 193 -20.35 12.23 -1.36
C ASP A 193 -19.32 13.29 -1.79
N LEU A 194 -18.28 13.52 -1.00
CA LEU A 194 -17.18 14.42 -1.34
C LEU A 194 -16.44 13.95 -2.61
N ILE A 195 -16.09 12.65 -2.71
CA ILE A 195 -15.41 12.10 -3.90
C ILE A 195 -16.31 12.24 -5.13
N ALA A 196 -17.61 11.97 -4.99
CA ALA A 196 -18.58 12.09 -6.09
C ALA A 196 -18.72 13.54 -6.59
N SER A 197 -18.76 14.52 -5.66
CA SER A 197 -18.80 15.96 -6.00
C SER A 197 -17.56 16.39 -6.77
N VAL A 198 -16.36 16.07 -6.24
CA VAL A 198 -15.08 16.41 -6.88
C VAL A 198 -14.96 15.74 -8.27
N LYS A 199 -15.44 14.50 -8.41
CA LYS A 199 -15.52 13.82 -9.71
C LYS A 199 -16.41 14.56 -10.71
N ALA A 200 -17.56 15.06 -10.25
CA ALA A 200 -18.50 15.82 -11.11
C ALA A 200 -17.89 17.13 -11.61
N GLU A 201 -17.00 17.74 -10.82
CA GLU A 201 -16.24 18.95 -11.20
C GLU A 201 -15.08 18.64 -12.16
N GLY A 202 -14.78 17.36 -12.42
CA GLY A 202 -13.64 16.92 -13.24
C GLY A 202 -12.29 17.06 -12.54
N ASP A 203 -12.29 17.12 -11.22
CA ASP A 203 -11.12 17.28 -10.35
C ASP A 203 -10.83 15.99 -9.56
N THR A 204 -9.85 16.04 -8.66
CA THR A 204 -9.39 14.91 -7.85
C THR A 204 -9.10 15.34 -6.42
N ILE A 205 -9.18 14.39 -5.48
CA ILE A 205 -8.94 14.63 -4.06
C ILE A 205 -8.03 13.56 -3.47
N GLY A 206 -7.19 13.94 -2.52
CA GLY A 206 -6.33 13.06 -1.76
C GLY A 206 -6.88 12.75 -0.38
N GLY A 207 -6.06 12.11 0.45
CA GLY A 207 -6.40 11.81 1.83
C GLY A 207 -5.38 10.91 2.50
N VAL A 208 -5.79 10.17 3.51
CA VAL A 208 -4.92 9.36 4.36
C VAL A 208 -5.48 7.94 4.48
N ILE A 209 -4.58 6.96 4.40
CA ILE A 209 -4.84 5.57 4.75
C ILE A 209 -4.12 5.28 6.07
N ALA A 210 -4.84 4.74 7.06
CA ALA A 210 -4.26 4.17 8.26
C ALA A 210 -4.08 2.67 8.09
N CYS A 211 -3.08 2.10 8.76
CA CYS A 211 -2.79 0.67 8.76
C CYS A 211 -2.44 0.21 10.16
N VAL A 212 -2.97 -0.95 10.56
CA VAL A 212 -2.71 -1.62 11.83
C VAL A 212 -2.21 -3.03 11.55
N ILE A 213 -1.11 -3.41 12.17
CA ILE A 213 -0.53 -4.75 12.12
C ILE A 213 -0.63 -5.35 13.52
N LYS A 214 -1.33 -6.46 13.67
CA LYS A 214 -1.53 -7.16 14.95
C LYS A 214 -0.79 -8.49 14.98
N GLY A 215 -0.41 -8.92 16.17
CA GLY A 215 0.26 -10.21 16.39
C GLY A 215 1.73 -10.23 15.98
N CYS A 216 2.34 -9.08 15.74
CA CYS A 216 3.74 -8.98 15.37
C CYS A 216 4.63 -9.34 16.57
N PRO A 217 5.56 -10.32 16.47
CA PRO A 217 6.43 -10.68 17.60
C PRO A 217 7.44 -9.57 17.90
N VAL A 218 8.01 -9.60 19.09
CA VAL A 218 9.17 -8.78 19.45
C VAL A 218 10.37 -9.20 18.60
N GLY A 219 11.17 -8.22 18.13
CA GLY A 219 12.47 -8.50 17.53
C GLY A 219 12.58 -8.31 16.02
N LEU A 220 11.53 -7.84 15.34
CA LEU A 220 11.60 -7.56 13.89
C LEU A 220 12.19 -6.18 13.62
N GLY A 221 13.15 -6.10 12.71
CA GLY A 221 13.86 -4.87 12.37
C GLY A 221 15.22 -4.74 13.06
N GLU A 222 15.95 -3.70 12.73
CA GLU A 222 17.32 -3.46 13.15
C GLU A 222 17.48 -2.14 13.93
N PRO A 223 18.53 -1.99 14.79
CA PRO A 223 18.65 -0.82 15.65
C PRO A 223 19.22 0.43 14.97
N GLU A 224 19.91 0.29 13.82
CA GLU A 224 20.54 1.42 13.14
C GLU A 224 20.05 1.56 11.69
N PHE A 225 20.59 0.79 10.76
CA PHE A 225 20.08 0.71 9.40
C PHE A 225 19.01 -0.36 9.33
N ASP A 226 18.07 -0.24 8.36
CA ASP A 226 16.94 -1.15 8.21
C ASP A 226 16.01 -1.23 9.44
N LYS A 227 15.89 -0.12 10.19
CA LYS A 227 14.88 0.02 11.24
C LYS A 227 13.51 -0.30 10.67
N LEU A 228 12.71 -1.07 11.40
CA LEU A 228 11.41 -1.54 10.90
C LEU A 228 10.51 -0.39 10.39
N HIS A 229 10.43 0.72 11.15
CA HIS A 229 9.68 1.89 10.71
C HIS A 229 10.28 2.58 9.47
N ALA A 230 11.60 2.52 9.29
CA ALA A 230 12.25 3.06 8.09
C ALA A 230 11.95 2.19 6.86
N GLN A 231 11.95 0.86 7.00
CA GLN A 231 11.56 -0.06 5.94
C GLN A 231 10.07 0.10 5.58
N LEU A 232 9.18 0.20 6.58
CA LEU A 232 7.76 0.50 6.37
C LEU A 232 7.58 1.84 5.65
N GLY A 233 8.28 2.90 6.11
CA GLY A 233 8.26 4.21 5.48
C GLY A 233 8.75 4.17 4.03
N ALA A 234 9.86 3.48 3.74
CA ALA A 234 10.38 3.32 2.39
C ALA A 234 9.40 2.54 1.48
N ALA A 235 8.77 1.49 2.02
CA ALA A 235 7.75 0.71 1.32
C ALA A 235 6.53 1.57 0.95
N MET A 236 6.03 2.36 1.89
CA MET A 236 4.86 3.24 1.72
C MET A 236 5.17 4.41 0.79
N LEU A 237 6.29 5.12 0.97
CA LEU A 237 6.72 6.22 0.11
C LEU A 237 7.02 5.77 -1.32
N GLY A 238 7.30 4.48 -1.53
CA GLY A 238 7.41 3.84 -2.83
C GLY A 238 6.07 3.57 -3.54
N ILE A 239 4.91 3.79 -2.89
CA ILE A 239 3.60 3.67 -3.52
C ILE A 239 3.29 4.95 -4.32
N ASN A 240 2.66 4.77 -5.49
CA ASN A 240 2.27 5.90 -6.34
C ASN A 240 1.38 6.89 -5.57
N ALA A 241 1.60 8.18 -5.76
CA ALA A 241 0.90 9.30 -5.13
C ALA A 241 1.15 9.51 -3.62
N VAL A 242 1.89 8.66 -2.94
CA VAL A 242 2.24 8.88 -1.53
C VAL A 242 3.14 10.09 -1.37
N LYS A 243 2.88 10.89 -0.32
CA LYS A 243 3.59 12.13 0.03
C LYS A 243 4.05 12.19 1.48
N GLY A 244 3.50 11.34 2.34
CA GLY A 244 3.87 11.32 3.74
C GLY A 244 3.66 9.96 4.37
N PHE A 245 4.42 9.71 5.41
CA PHE A 245 4.34 8.53 6.27
C PHE A 245 4.61 8.98 7.71
N GLU A 246 3.80 8.51 8.64
CA GLU A 246 4.07 8.64 10.08
C GLU A 246 3.62 7.35 10.79
N TYR A 247 4.26 7.02 11.91
CA TYR A 247 3.94 5.85 12.72
C TYR A 247 3.84 6.23 14.20
N GLY A 248 3.08 5.47 14.97
CA GLY A 248 2.76 5.83 16.34
C GLY A 248 2.10 7.20 16.42
N GLU A 249 2.45 7.99 17.41
CA GLU A 249 1.98 9.37 17.57
C GLU A 249 2.46 10.30 16.44
N GLY A 250 3.55 9.95 15.75
CA GLY A 250 4.03 10.69 14.60
C GLY A 250 4.26 12.18 14.89
N PHE A 251 3.69 13.06 14.05
CA PHE A 251 3.84 14.51 14.21
C PHE A 251 3.11 15.09 15.43
N GLU A 252 2.10 14.42 15.98
CA GLU A 252 1.41 14.90 17.18
C GLU A 252 2.27 14.72 18.43
N GLY A 253 3.04 13.63 18.51
CA GLY A 253 3.92 13.34 19.62
C GLY A 253 4.99 14.40 19.88
N VAL A 254 5.30 15.29 18.91
CA VAL A 254 6.30 16.36 19.10
C VAL A 254 5.82 17.45 20.05
N THR A 255 4.53 17.53 20.35
CA THR A 255 3.95 18.51 21.27
C THR A 255 3.84 18.01 22.68
N THR A 256 4.08 16.71 22.94
CA THR A 256 4.01 16.08 24.26
C THR A 256 5.38 16.06 24.95
N ARG A 257 5.39 15.96 26.26
CA ARG A 257 6.62 15.83 27.04
C ARG A 257 7.06 14.37 27.07
N GLY A 258 8.37 14.10 27.21
CA GLY A 258 8.90 12.76 27.31
C GLY A 258 8.26 11.91 28.41
N SER A 259 7.89 12.51 29.54
CA SER A 259 7.19 11.83 30.63
C SER A 259 5.76 11.37 30.27
N GLU A 260 5.15 12.00 29.28
CA GLU A 260 3.81 11.65 28.76
C GLU A 260 3.92 10.69 27.57
N GLN A 261 4.98 10.86 26.77
CA GLN A 261 5.23 10.08 25.56
C GLN A 261 5.80 8.68 25.83
N ASN A 262 6.47 8.48 26.98
CA ASN A 262 7.13 7.21 27.29
C ASN A 262 6.12 6.10 27.55
N ASP A 263 6.20 5.02 26.76
CA ASP A 263 5.44 3.79 26.97
C ASP A 263 6.03 3.00 28.14
N VAL A 264 5.37 3.03 29.30
CA VAL A 264 5.83 2.38 30.53
C VAL A 264 5.69 0.87 30.41
N PHE A 265 6.77 0.12 30.66
CA PHE A 265 6.74 -1.33 30.70
C PHE A 265 5.97 -1.86 31.92
N ALA A 266 5.20 -2.91 31.72
CA ALA A 266 4.44 -3.61 32.74
C ALA A 266 4.50 -5.13 32.54
N PRO A 267 4.28 -5.94 33.57
CA PRO A 267 3.98 -7.35 33.39
C PRO A 267 2.73 -7.50 32.50
N ALA A 268 2.76 -8.40 31.54
CA ALA A 268 1.56 -8.75 30.77
C ALA A 268 0.69 -9.63 31.66
N ASP A 269 -0.44 -9.14 32.13
CA ASP A 269 -1.47 -9.96 32.74
C ASP A 269 -2.54 -10.33 31.68
N SER A 270 -3.25 -11.42 31.93
CA SER A 270 -4.29 -11.93 31.05
C SER A 270 -5.50 -11.01 30.92
N SER A 271 -5.50 -9.85 31.58
CA SER A 271 -6.60 -8.89 31.62
C SER A 271 -6.33 -7.62 30.78
N SER A 272 -5.10 -7.39 30.30
CA SER A 272 -4.84 -6.23 29.45
C SER A 272 -5.33 -6.50 28.03
N ALA A 273 -6.23 -5.64 27.51
CA ALA A 273 -6.82 -5.78 26.18
C ALA A 273 -5.77 -5.78 25.02
N ASN A 274 -4.53 -5.38 25.34
CA ASN A 274 -3.39 -5.31 24.41
C ASN A 274 -2.28 -6.31 24.77
N ALA A 275 -2.53 -7.28 25.66
CA ALA A 275 -1.56 -8.32 25.97
C ALA A 275 -1.41 -9.24 24.75
N VAL A 276 -0.47 -8.92 23.87
CA VAL A 276 0.08 -9.90 22.95
C VAL A 276 0.89 -10.87 23.80
N THR A 277 0.42 -12.11 23.94
CA THR A 277 1.19 -13.16 24.61
C THR A 277 2.48 -13.35 23.79
N PRO A 278 3.65 -12.99 24.33
CA PRO A 278 4.90 -13.26 23.64
C PRO A 278 5.03 -14.76 23.42
N THR A 279 5.40 -15.17 22.22
CA THR A 279 5.60 -16.58 21.85
C THR A 279 6.70 -17.28 22.67
N ASP A 280 7.42 -16.55 23.50
CA ASP A 280 8.59 -17.01 24.27
C ASP A 280 8.40 -16.93 25.82
N GLY A 281 7.17 -16.75 26.31
CA GLY A 281 6.86 -16.89 27.74
C GLY A 281 7.41 -15.78 28.65
N LYS A 282 7.75 -14.60 28.13
CA LYS A 282 8.07 -13.42 28.93
C LYS A 282 6.88 -12.46 28.91
N ASP A 283 6.25 -12.36 30.07
CA ASP A 283 5.04 -11.57 30.27
C ASP A 283 5.38 -10.06 30.44
N ILE A 284 5.90 -9.42 29.40
CA ILE A 284 6.22 -7.99 29.39
C ILE A 284 5.44 -7.32 28.27
N THR A 285 4.75 -6.22 28.60
CA THR A 285 4.03 -5.37 27.67
C THR A 285 4.30 -3.90 27.96
N THR A 286 3.72 -2.98 27.21
CA THR A 286 3.68 -1.55 27.53
C THR A 286 2.25 -1.13 27.86
N MET A 287 2.08 -0.17 28.79
CA MET A 287 0.76 0.33 29.21
C MET A 287 0.12 1.23 28.15
N THR A 288 0.93 1.89 27.34
CA THR A 288 0.55 2.74 26.20
C THR A 288 1.32 2.28 24.98
N ASN A 289 0.97 2.81 23.81
CA ASN A 289 1.62 2.44 22.54
C ASN A 289 1.90 3.69 21.68
N HIS A 290 2.40 4.77 22.28
CA HIS A 290 2.76 6.00 21.57
C HIS A 290 3.85 5.77 20.53
N SER A 291 4.76 4.81 20.81
CA SER A 291 5.82 4.39 19.88
C SER A 291 5.33 3.63 18.65
N GLY A 292 4.03 3.28 18.59
CA GLY A 292 3.45 2.56 17.45
C GLY A 292 4.01 1.16 17.23
N GLY A 293 4.27 0.42 18.33
CA GLY A 293 4.75 -0.97 18.28
C GLY A 293 6.23 -1.14 17.93
N ILE A 294 7.00 -0.04 17.81
CA ILE A 294 8.41 -0.08 17.39
C ILE A 294 9.24 0.81 18.28
N GLN A 295 10.20 0.20 18.99
CA GLN A 295 11.14 0.88 19.86
C GLN A 295 12.58 0.62 19.41
N GLY A 296 13.40 1.66 19.30
CA GLY A 296 14.78 1.53 18.81
C GLY A 296 14.92 1.00 17.38
N GLY A 297 13.84 0.96 16.58
CA GLY A 297 13.82 0.38 15.23
C GLY A 297 13.35 -1.07 15.18
N ILE A 298 13.01 -1.66 16.32
CA ILE A 298 12.68 -3.08 16.49
C ILE A 298 11.25 -3.18 17.03
N SER A 299 10.45 -4.14 16.55
CA SER A 299 9.10 -4.40 17.07
C SER A 299 9.13 -4.81 18.53
N ASN A 300 8.18 -4.29 19.32
CA ASN A 300 8.10 -4.52 20.77
C ASN A 300 6.94 -5.45 21.20
N GLY A 301 6.23 -6.06 20.24
CA GLY A 301 5.11 -6.97 20.52
C GLY A 301 3.74 -6.28 20.59
N GLN A 302 3.68 -4.95 20.62
CA GLN A 302 2.44 -4.19 20.50
C GLN A 302 1.97 -4.08 19.05
N ASP A 303 0.72 -3.67 18.85
CA ASP A 303 0.21 -3.36 17.54
C ASP A 303 1.08 -2.29 16.84
N ILE A 304 1.49 -2.55 15.61
CA ILE A 304 2.20 -1.57 14.81
C ILE A 304 1.14 -0.78 14.03
N TYR A 305 1.10 0.54 14.23
CA TYR A 305 0.17 1.39 13.49
C TYR A 305 0.88 2.59 12.86
N PHE A 306 0.41 2.94 11.67
CA PHE A 306 0.97 4.04 10.90
C PHE A 306 -0.07 4.64 9.94
N ARG A 307 0.24 5.82 9.40
CA ARG A 307 -0.61 6.53 8.44
C ARG A 307 0.19 6.95 7.20
N VAL A 308 -0.49 6.94 6.05
CA VAL A 308 0.10 7.20 4.73
C VAL A 308 -0.73 8.26 4.02
N ALA A 309 -0.13 9.40 3.72
CA ALA A 309 -0.78 10.51 3.03
C ALA A 309 -0.63 10.39 1.51
N PHE A 310 -1.75 10.50 0.79
CA PHE A 310 -1.82 10.45 -0.65
C PHE A 310 -2.23 11.80 -1.22
N LYS A 311 -1.49 12.29 -2.22
CA LYS A 311 -1.89 13.48 -2.96
C LYS A 311 -3.06 13.20 -3.90
N PRO A 312 -3.80 14.23 -4.34
CA PRO A 312 -4.73 14.12 -5.45
C PRO A 312 -4.07 13.55 -6.73
N VAL A 313 -4.85 12.89 -7.57
CA VAL A 313 -4.37 12.37 -8.86
C VAL A 313 -3.97 13.54 -9.75
N ALA A 314 -2.81 13.44 -10.41
CA ALA A 314 -2.27 14.54 -11.22
C ALA A 314 -3.06 14.81 -12.51
N THR A 315 -3.73 13.80 -13.06
CA THR A 315 -4.50 13.95 -14.31
C THR A 315 -5.95 14.31 -13.98
N ILE A 316 -6.32 15.55 -14.25
CA ILE A 316 -7.69 16.09 -14.07
C ILE A 316 -8.32 16.39 -15.43
N LEU A 317 -9.66 16.48 -15.47
CA LEU A 317 -10.40 16.70 -16.73
C LEU A 317 -10.57 18.19 -17.05
N THR A 318 -10.29 19.08 -16.10
CA THR A 318 -10.25 20.53 -16.32
C THR A 318 -8.99 20.92 -17.09
N GLU A 319 -9.07 22.04 -17.82
CA GLU A 319 -7.94 22.58 -18.59
C GLU A 319 -6.83 23.08 -17.65
N GLN A 320 -5.58 22.73 -17.98
CA GLN A 320 -4.40 23.10 -17.20
C GLN A 320 -3.33 23.75 -18.09
N HIS A 321 -2.66 24.78 -17.56
CA HIS A 321 -1.46 25.31 -18.17
C HIS A 321 -0.29 24.32 -18.01
N THR A 322 0.48 24.16 -19.10
CA THR A 322 1.66 23.29 -19.14
C THR A 322 2.63 23.78 -20.22
N VAL A 323 3.63 22.97 -20.54
CA VAL A 323 4.57 23.19 -21.64
C VAL A 323 4.65 21.97 -22.55
N ASP A 324 5.05 22.22 -23.80
CA ASP A 324 5.40 21.17 -24.74
C ASP A 324 6.84 20.64 -24.53
N LEU A 325 7.30 19.75 -25.40
CA LEU A 325 8.65 19.16 -25.32
C LEU A 325 9.77 20.19 -25.55
N GLU A 326 9.48 21.29 -26.24
CA GLU A 326 10.39 22.40 -26.51
C GLU A 326 10.34 23.49 -25.42
N GLY A 327 9.47 23.35 -24.42
CA GLY A 327 9.29 24.30 -23.33
C GLY A 327 8.35 25.45 -23.61
N ASN A 328 7.62 25.43 -24.73
CA ASN A 328 6.66 26.50 -25.07
C ASN A 328 5.38 26.35 -24.22
N PRO A 329 4.85 27.48 -23.67
CA PRO A 329 3.60 27.46 -22.92
C PRO A 329 2.43 26.96 -23.77
N THR A 330 1.61 26.06 -23.22
CA THR A 330 0.44 25.49 -23.87
C THR A 330 -0.65 25.11 -22.87
N LEU A 331 -1.80 24.71 -23.39
CA LEU A 331 -2.92 24.23 -22.61
C LEU A 331 -3.11 22.73 -22.81
N LEU A 332 -3.34 22.03 -21.73
CA LEU A 332 -3.67 20.61 -21.70
C LEU A 332 -5.08 20.42 -21.18
N LYS A 333 -5.97 19.86 -21.98
CA LYS A 333 -7.21 19.25 -21.53
C LYS A 333 -7.05 17.75 -21.62
N ALA A 334 -6.75 17.12 -20.48
CA ALA A 334 -6.56 15.69 -20.44
C ALA A 334 -7.85 14.95 -20.76
N ARG A 335 -7.68 13.80 -21.41
CA ARG A 335 -8.75 12.82 -21.68
C ARG A 335 -8.38 11.53 -20.97
N GLY A 336 -9.33 10.62 -20.85
CA GLY A 336 -9.09 9.30 -20.29
C GLY A 336 -9.86 9.05 -18.99
N ARG A 337 -9.59 7.88 -18.42
CA ARG A 337 -10.33 7.32 -17.29
C ARG A 337 -9.45 7.29 -16.07
N HIS A 338 -9.55 8.32 -15.22
CA HIS A 338 -8.74 8.48 -14.02
C HIS A 338 -9.59 8.32 -12.76
N ASP A 339 -8.97 7.93 -11.65
CA ASP A 339 -9.62 7.89 -10.35
C ASP A 339 -9.80 9.32 -9.81
N PRO A 340 -10.97 9.73 -9.35
CA PRO A 340 -11.14 11.00 -8.63
C PRO A 340 -10.46 10.97 -7.27
N CYS A 341 -10.35 9.78 -6.66
CA CYS A 341 -9.62 9.53 -5.42
C CYS A 341 -9.00 8.13 -5.49
N VAL A 342 -7.70 8.00 -5.16
CA VAL A 342 -7.00 6.71 -5.21
C VAL A 342 -7.21 5.85 -3.98
N LEU A 343 -7.66 6.42 -2.86
CA LEU A 343 -7.65 5.78 -1.55
C LEU A 343 -8.35 4.42 -1.52
N PRO A 344 -9.59 4.27 -2.03
CA PRO A 344 -10.28 2.98 -1.98
C PRO A 344 -9.48 1.84 -2.62
N ARG A 345 -8.72 2.14 -3.67
CA ARG A 345 -7.87 1.18 -4.39
C ARG A 345 -6.47 1.06 -3.80
N ALA A 346 -6.02 2.05 -3.05
CA ALA A 346 -4.70 2.06 -2.43
C ALA A 346 -4.67 1.30 -1.09
N VAL A 347 -5.80 1.12 -0.42
CA VAL A 347 -5.90 0.34 0.83
C VAL A 347 -5.24 -1.03 0.70
N PRO A 348 -5.59 -1.92 -0.24
CA PRO A 348 -4.95 -3.23 -0.37
C PRO A 348 -3.47 -3.14 -0.81
N VAL A 349 -3.04 -2.03 -1.40
CA VAL A 349 -1.62 -1.82 -1.75
C VAL A 349 -0.79 -1.49 -0.51
N VAL A 350 -1.34 -0.69 0.41
CA VAL A 350 -0.72 -0.38 1.71
C VAL A 350 -0.57 -1.66 2.53
N GLU A 351 -1.63 -2.47 2.64
CA GLU A 351 -1.60 -3.77 3.32
C GLU A 351 -0.56 -4.70 2.69
N ALA A 352 -0.53 -4.80 1.36
CA ALA A 352 0.39 -5.66 0.63
C ALA A 352 1.86 -5.30 0.92
N MET A 353 2.20 -4.02 0.86
CA MET A 353 3.55 -3.55 1.12
C MET A 353 3.94 -3.76 2.59
N ALA A 354 3.03 -3.51 3.54
CA ALA A 354 3.26 -3.78 4.95
C ALA A 354 3.49 -5.27 5.22
N ALA A 355 2.64 -6.14 4.67
CA ALA A 355 2.76 -7.59 4.82
C ALA A 355 4.11 -8.11 4.29
N MET A 356 4.57 -7.61 3.14
CA MET A 356 5.88 -8.00 2.59
C MET A 356 7.03 -7.56 3.51
N VAL A 357 6.99 -6.34 4.08
CA VAL A 357 8.00 -5.87 5.05
C VAL A 357 8.03 -6.77 6.28
N ILE A 358 6.87 -7.08 6.85
CA ILE A 358 6.78 -7.91 8.06
C ILE A 358 7.27 -9.32 7.79
N LEU A 359 6.86 -9.95 6.68
CA LEU A 359 7.33 -11.29 6.34
C LEU A 359 8.85 -11.34 6.12
N ASP A 360 9.41 -10.37 5.38
CA ASP A 360 10.85 -10.27 5.13
C ASP A 360 11.63 -10.16 6.45
N ASN A 361 11.22 -9.27 7.35
CA ASN A 361 11.83 -9.11 8.67
C ASN A 361 11.63 -10.34 9.57
N TYR A 362 10.48 -11.02 9.48
CA TYR A 362 10.26 -12.27 10.21
C TYR A 362 11.24 -13.36 9.78
N LEU A 363 11.45 -13.53 8.48
CA LEU A 363 12.40 -14.50 7.94
C LEU A 363 13.84 -14.15 8.32
N LEU A 364 14.23 -12.87 8.22
CA LEU A 364 15.53 -12.37 8.67
C LEU A 364 15.74 -12.68 10.17
N ASN A 365 14.75 -12.40 11.01
CA ASN A 365 14.86 -12.63 12.45
C ASN A 365 15.08 -14.12 12.82
N LYS A 366 14.58 -15.06 11.99
CA LYS A 366 14.84 -16.50 12.18
C LYS A 366 16.32 -16.88 12.02
N THR A 367 17.15 -16.03 11.44
CA THR A 367 18.58 -16.28 11.27
C THR A 367 19.43 -15.69 12.41
N MET A 368 18.82 -14.93 13.35
CA MET A 368 19.54 -14.19 14.41
C MET A 368 19.83 -15.02 15.65
N LYS A 369 19.11 -16.12 15.86
CA LYS A 369 19.32 -17.02 17.00
C LYS A 369 19.39 -18.45 16.53
N LEU A 370 20.36 -19.21 17.06
CA LEU A 370 20.53 -20.63 16.85
C LEU A 370 19.59 -21.43 17.78
#